data_df65e3ecb3b762c9b8a012b57d831a8d
#
_entry.id   df65e3ecb3b762c9b8a012b57d831a8d
#
_cell.length_a   1.000
_cell.length_b   1.000
_cell.length_c   1.000
_cell.angle_alpha   90.00
_cell.angle_beta   90.00
_cell.angle_gamma   90.00
#
_symmetry.space_group_name_H-M   'P 1'
#
loop_
_entity.id
_entity.type
_entity.pdbx_description
1 polymer ?
#
loop_
_entity_poly.entity_id
_entity_poly.type
_entity_poly.pdbx_seq_one_letter_code
_entity_poly.pdbx_strand_id
1 'polypeptide(L)' 'MKNKSFAVIGLGQFGMTLAVTLAESDCDVLAIDDKEENIEEISEKVTYAVKADVREPGILKALGVQ' A
#
# COMPACT_ATOMS: atom_id res chain seq x y z
N MET A 1 15.49 -4.79 12.24
CA MET A 1 15.60 -3.44 11.68
C MET A 1 14.99 -3.38 10.31
N LYS A 2 14.20 -2.38 10.05
CA LYS A 2 13.56 -2.23 8.74
C LYS A 2 14.50 -1.52 7.80
N ASN A 3 14.73 -2.13 6.65
CA ASN A 3 15.74 -1.65 5.72
C ASN A 3 15.15 -0.89 4.54
N LYS A 4 13.89 -1.15 4.19
CA LYS A 4 13.31 -0.59 2.98
C LYS A 4 11.86 -0.23 3.17
N SER A 5 11.41 0.73 2.38
CA SER A 5 10.02 1.17 2.35
C SER A 5 9.51 1.06 0.92
N PHE A 6 8.29 0.57 0.78
CA PHE A 6 7.66 0.39 -0.52
C PHE A 6 6.26 0.95 -0.51
N ALA A 7 5.81 1.40 -1.67
CA ALA A 7 4.41 1.75 -1.88
C ALA A 7 3.85 0.80 -2.93
N VAL A 8 2.76 0.12 -2.58
CA VAL A 8 2.07 -0.77 -3.49
C VAL A 8 0.75 -0.10 -3.87
N ILE A 9 0.61 0.23 -5.14
CA ILE A 9 -0.54 0.94 -5.66
C ILE A 9 -1.40 -0.03 -6.46
N GLY A 10 -2.65 -0.17 -6.04
CA GLY A 10 -3.54 -1.14 -6.64
C GLY A 10 -3.41 -2.49 -5.99
N LEU A 11 -4.43 -2.88 -5.22
CA LEU A 11 -4.42 -4.12 -4.46
C LEU A 11 -5.28 -5.19 -5.12
N GLY A 12 -5.10 -5.36 -6.43
CA GLY A 12 -5.63 -6.53 -7.08
C GLY A 12 -4.91 -7.76 -6.54
N GLN A 13 -5.21 -8.92 -7.09
CA GLN A 13 -4.66 -10.16 -6.55
C GLN A 13 -3.13 -10.12 -6.45
N PHE A 14 -2.47 -9.62 -7.49
CA PHE A 14 -1.00 -9.54 -7.48
C PHE A 14 -0.50 -8.51 -6.47
N GLY A 15 -1.11 -7.32 -6.45
CA GLY A 15 -0.69 -6.27 -5.53
C GLY A 15 -0.88 -6.66 -4.08
N MET A 16 -1.99 -7.34 -3.77
CA MET A 16 -2.25 -7.81 -2.43
C MET A 16 -1.16 -8.79 -1.97
N THR A 17 -0.82 -9.75 -2.82
CA THR A 17 0.20 -10.74 -2.50
C THR A 17 1.56 -10.06 -2.33
N LEU A 18 1.89 -9.13 -3.23
CA LEU A 18 3.15 -8.41 -3.15
C LEU A 18 3.27 -7.62 -1.86
N ALA A 19 2.21 -6.89 -1.50
CA ALA A 19 2.23 -6.06 -0.29
C ALA A 19 2.45 -6.92 0.95
N VAL A 20 1.75 -8.05 1.05
CA VAL A 20 1.90 -8.95 2.18
C VAL A 20 3.30 -9.55 2.23
N THR A 21 3.81 -9.95 1.08
CA THR A 21 5.16 -10.54 1.01
C THR A 21 6.21 -9.55 1.46
N LEU A 22 6.11 -8.30 1.01
CA LEU A 22 7.06 -7.27 1.42
C LEU A 22 6.97 -6.99 2.92
N ALA A 23 5.76 -6.94 3.45
CA ALA A 23 5.58 -6.70 4.87
C ALA A 23 6.16 -7.85 5.71
N GLU A 24 6.01 -9.07 5.24
CA GLU A 24 6.58 -10.23 5.93
C GLU A 24 8.10 -10.27 5.86
N SER A 25 8.67 -9.52 4.93
CA SER A 25 10.12 -9.43 4.77
C SER A 25 10.71 -8.27 5.57
N ASP A 26 9.98 -7.79 6.56
CA ASP A 26 10.41 -6.71 7.45
C ASP A 26 10.61 -5.37 6.73
N CYS A 27 9.76 -5.11 5.76
CA CYS A 27 9.74 -3.85 5.04
C CYS A 27 8.57 -3.00 5.54
N ASP A 28 8.72 -1.68 5.44
CA ASP A 28 7.59 -0.79 5.62
C ASP A 28 6.82 -0.74 4.31
N VAL A 29 5.53 -0.98 4.36
CA VAL A 29 4.70 -1.02 3.17
C VAL A 29 3.55 -0.04 3.32
N LEU A 30 3.39 0.83 2.33
CA LEU A 30 2.22 1.68 2.18
C LEU A 30 1.38 1.09 1.06
N ALA A 31 0.19 0.62 1.39
CA ALA A 31 -0.72 0.05 0.41
C ALA A 31 -1.80 1.06 0.06
N ILE A 32 -2.05 1.27 -1.22
CA ILE A 32 -3.00 2.27 -1.70
C ILE A 32 -3.98 1.62 -2.67
N ASP A 33 -5.26 1.81 -2.44
CA ASP A 33 -6.30 1.31 -3.34
C ASP A 33 -7.52 2.21 -3.21
N ASP A 34 -8.35 2.24 -4.23
CA ASP A 34 -9.60 3.00 -4.19
C ASP A 34 -10.77 2.19 -3.62
N LYS A 35 -10.58 0.91 -3.36
CA LYS A 35 -11.64 0.05 -2.84
C LYS A 35 -11.45 -0.20 -1.35
N GLU A 36 -12.46 0.18 -0.58
CA GLU A 36 -12.38 0.05 0.86
C GLU A 36 -12.21 -1.40 1.31
N GLU A 37 -12.84 -2.34 0.61
CA GLU A 37 -12.73 -3.76 0.97
C GLU A 37 -11.30 -4.26 0.88
N ASN A 38 -10.55 -3.78 -0.12
CA ASN A 38 -9.14 -4.16 -0.23
C ASN A 38 -8.30 -3.55 0.88
N ILE A 39 -8.61 -2.31 1.25
CA ILE A 39 -7.90 -1.63 2.33
C ILE A 39 -8.17 -2.33 3.65
N GLU A 40 -9.41 -2.72 3.92
CA GLU A 40 -9.74 -3.42 5.15
C GLU A 40 -9.00 -4.75 5.25
N GLU A 41 -8.90 -5.46 4.14
CA GLU A 41 -8.22 -6.74 4.13
C GLU A 41 -6.73 -6.61 4.42
N ILE A 42 -6.09 -5.58 3.88
CA ILE A 42 -4.63 -5.44 3.97
C ILE A 42 -4.18 -4.66 5.20
N SER A 43 -5.07 -3.89 5.84
CA SER A 43 -4.65 -2.91 6.83
C SER A 43 -3.93 -3.50 8.03
N GLU A 44 -4.23 -4.74 8.39
CA GLU A 44 -3.59 -5.39 9.51
C GLU A 44 -2.27 -6.07 9.14
N LYS A 45 -1.95 -6.12 7.84
CA LYS A 45 -0.82 -6.87 7.33
C LYS A 45 0.33 -5.98 6.87
N VAL A 46 0.09 -4.69 6.73
CA VAL A 46 1.11 -3.75 6.24
C VAL A 46 1.23 -2.59 7.21
N THR A 47 2.26 -1.77 6.99
CA THR A 47 2.53 -0.64 7.87
C THR A 47 1.44 0.42 7.79
N TYR A 48 1.05 0.77 6.57
CA TYR A 48 -0.01 1.76 6.34
C TYR A 48 -0.88 1.31 5.18
N ALA A 49 -2.17 1.58 5.27
CA ALA A 49 -3.12 1.32 4.19
C ALA A 49 -3.99 2.55 4.03
N VAL A 50 -4.07 3.07 2.80
CA VAL A 50 -4.78 4.30 2.51
C VAL A 50 -5.75 4.09 1.36
N LYS A 51 -6.99 4.48 1.56
CA LYS A 51 -7.98 4.47 0.49
C LYS A 51 -7.86 5.78 -0.27
N ALA A 52 -7.46 5.71 -1.53
CA ALA A 52 -7.30 6.89 -2.36
C ALA A 52 -7.37 6.51 -3.84
N ASP A 53 -7.84 7.46 -4.64
CA ASP A 53 -7.84 7.31 -6.09
C ASP A 53 -6.57 7.96 -6.63
N VAL A 54 -5.58 7.14 -6.96
CA VAL A 54 -4.28 7.64 -7.38
C VAL A 54 -4.31 8.30 -8.76
N ARG A 55 -5.46 8.21 -9.46
CA ARG A 55 -5.62 8.91 -10.73
C ARG A 55 -5.88 10.40 -10.55
N GLU A 56 -6.26 10.82 -9.35
CA GLU A 56 -6.46 12.23 -9.09
C GLU A 56 -5.13 12.97 -9.07
N PRO A 57 -5.06 14.15 -9.72
CA PRO A 57 -3.82 14.91 -9.74
C PRO A 57 -3.34 15.24 -8.32
N GLY A 58 -2.07 14.99 -8.09
CA GLY A 58 -1.45 15.34 -6.82
C GLY A 58 -1.66 14.37 -5.67
N ILE A 59 -2.49 13.34 -5.86
CA ILE A 59 -2.78 12.44 -4.73
C ILE A 59 -1.54 11.68 -4.25
N LEU A 60 -0.71 11.21 -5.16
CA LEU A 60 0.50 10.50 -4.78
C LEU A 60 1.47 11.41 -4.06
N LYS A 61 1.57 12.64 -4.50
CA LYS A 61 2.44 13.62 -3.85
C LYS A 61 1.95 13.92 -2.45
N ALA A 62 0.64 14.06 -2.28
CA ALA A 62 0.05 14.33 -0.98
C ALA A 62 0.28 13.19 0.00
N LEU A 63 0.39 11.96 -0.52
CA LEU A 63 0.66 10.78 0.30
C LEU A 63 2.15 10.55 0.56
N GLY A 64 3.03 11.39 -0.01
CA GLY A 64 4.44 11.25 0.19
C GLY A 64 5.13 10.26 -0.74
N VAL A 65 4.46 9.83 -1.77
CA VAL A 65 5.02 8.91 -2.76
C VAL A 65 5.58 9.72 -3.93
N GLN A 66 6.77 9.37 -4.37
CA GLN A 66 7.43 10.07 -5.46
C GLN A 66 7.67 9.17 -6.67
#